data_75e5748b9add91507a27e4e8b88ee71e
#
_entry.id   75e5748b9add91507a27e4e8b88ee71e
#
_cell.length_a   1.000
_cell.length_b   1.000
_cell.length_c   1.000
_cell.angle_alpha   90.00
_cell.angle_beta   90.00
_cell.angle_gamma   90.00
#
_symmetry.space_group_name_H-M   'P 1'
#
loop_
_entity.id
_entity.type
_entity.pdbx_description
1 polymer ?
#
loop_
_entity_poly.entity_id
_entity_poly.type
_entity_poly.pdbx_seq_one_letter_code
_entity_poly.pdbx_strand_id
1 'polypeptide(L)'
;CYIGFTGTPLMKKEKNTMAKFGKLIHKYTIKDGVDDGAIVPLIYEGRFVEQNVDEANIDLWFKQTTKRLTEAQRDDLSRKWSSIRRLTSTDARIKRIALDINEHFIDGYKDTGFKAMLATNYKRDAIRYLECFEQFGDLNCAVVISPPDLRESVDDIDEGADDKVIAYWNKMMNRYGDADAYEDAMKNQFCAGDIDILIVCSKLLTGFDAPICQVLYIDKELKEHGLLQAIARTNRLYEGKDYGLIVD
;
A
#
# COMPACT_ATOMS: atom_id res chain seq x y z
N CYS A 1 6.03 -19.95 35.38
CA CYS A 1 6.09 -20.42 33.99
C CYS A 1 5.52 -19.33 33.09
N TYR A 2 6.24 -18.97 32.03
CA TYR A 2 5.77 -17.98 31.04
C TYR A 2 5.55 -18.68 29.71
N ILE A 3 4.43 -18.42 29.06
CA ILE A 3 4.09 -18.91 27.72
C ILE A 3 3.84 -17.69 26.83
N GLY A 4 4.49 -17.64 25.68
CA GLY A 4 4.30 -16.57 24.69
C GLY A 4 3.64 -17.11 23.41
N PHE A 5 2.69 -16.37 22.90
CA PHE A 5 2.08 -16.61 21.58
C PHE A 5 2.46 -15.48 20.65
N THR A 6 2.95 -15.78 19.46
CA THR A 6 3.32 -14.77 18.45
C THR A 6 3.21 -15.36 17.05
N GLY A 7 2.67 -14.58 16.14
CA GLY A 7 2.69 -14.91 14.71
C GLY A 7 4.06 -14.69 14.04
N THR A 8 4.98 -14.00 14.73
CA THR A 8 6.27 -13.56 14.17
C THR A 8 7.37 -13.62 15.22
N PRO A 9 7.87 -14.83 15.58
CA PRO A 9 8.93 -14.98 16.57
C PRO A 9 10.24 -14.35 16.07
N LEU A 10 10.91 -13.59 16.96
CA LEU A 10 12.20 -13.00 16.67
C LEU A 10 13.31 -14.03 16.90
N MET A 11 14.14 -14.26 15.87
CA MET A 11 15.23 -15.24 15.88
C MET A 11 16.64 -14.61 15.85
N LYS A 12 16.75 -13.28 15.99
CA LYS A 12 18.04 -12.57 15.96
C LYS A 12 18.83 -12.78 17.24
N LYS A 13 20.17 -12.74 17.16
CA LYS A 13 21.07 -12.89 18.33
C LYS A 13 20.74 -11.94 19.49
N GLU A 14 20.40 -10.70 19.17
CA GLU A 14 20.10 -9.64 20.17
C GLU A 14 18.65 -9.65 20.68
N LYS A 15 17.71 -10.15 19.85
CA LYS A 15 16.27 -10.21 20.17
C LYS A 15 15.77 -11.60 19.83
N ASN A 16 15.97 -12.56 20.73
CA ASN A 16 15.58 -13.94 20.52
C ASN A 16 14.42 -14.31 21.43
N THR A 17 13.27 -14.61 20.84
CA THR A 17 12.05 -15.02 21.56
C THR A 17 12.30 -16.31 22.36
N MET A 18 13.05 -17.27 21.81
CA MET A 18 13.35 -18.51 22.50
C MET A 18 14.27 -18.32 23.72
N ALA A 19 15.16 -17.32 23.69
CA ALA A 19 16.02 -17.01 24.84
C ALA A 19 15.21 -16.48 26.04
N LYS A 20 14.05 -15.84 25.78
CA LYS A 20 13.17 -15.30 26.85
C LYS A 20 12.11 -16.28 27.32
N PHE A 21 11.54 -17.07 26.44
CA PHE A 21 10.39 -17.93 26.71
C PHE A 21 10.72 -19.43 26.72
N GLY A 22 11.95 -19.82 26.33
CA GLY A 22 12.35 -21.21 26.22
C GLY A 22 12.09 -21.81 24.83
N LYS A 23 12.11 -23.14 24.74
CA LYS A 23 11.95 -23.84 23.46
C LYS A 23 10.57 -23.63 22.87
N LEU A 24 10.50 -23.65 21.52
CA LEU A 24 9.26 -23.62 20.78
C LEU A 24 8.41 -24.85 21.11
N ILE A 25 7.19 -24.64 21.58
CA ILE A 25 6.27 -25.71 21.96
C ILE A 25 5.56 -26.23 20.69
N HIS A 26 5.07 -25.32 19.83
CA HIS A 26 4.36 -25.64 18.61
C HIS A 26 4.64 -24.56 17.55
N LYS A 27 4.64 -24.95 16.29
CA LYS A 27 4.80 -24.06 15.14
C LYS A 27 3.73 -24.41 14.10
N TYR A 28 3.00 -23.40 13.66
CA TYR A 28 2.07 -23.45 12.54
C TYR A 28 2.53 -22.43 11.50
N THR A 29 2.92 -22.89 10.33
CA THR A 29 3.52 -22.05 9.30
C THR A 29 2.47 -21.55 8.31
N ILE A 30 2.84 -20.57 7.47
CA ILE A 30 2.01 -20.13 6.33
C ILE A 30 1.71 -21.32 5.43
N LYS A 31 2.68 -22.21 5.19
CA LYS A 31 2.48 -23.41 4.40
C LYS A 31 1.40 -24.33 5.02
N ASP A 32 1.50 -24.60 6.31
CA ASP A 32 0.51 -25.42 7.02
C ASP A 32 -0.88 -24.78 6.89
N GLY A 33 -0.97 -23.46 6.99
CA GLY A 33 -2.23 -22.73 6.84
C GLY A 33 -2.82 -22.79 5.42
N VAL A 34 -1.98 -22.83 4.40
CA VAL A 34 -2.43 -23.03 3.00
C VAL A 34 -2.85 -24.49 2.79
N ASP A 35 -2.05 -25.45 3.28
CA ASP A 35 -2.33 -26.88 3.13
C ASP A 35 -3.66 -27.26 3.86
N ASP A 36 -3.95 -26.62 4.99
CA ASP A 36 -5.19 -26.78 5.74
C ASP A 36 -6.38 -25.96 5.18
N GLY A 37 -6.15 -25.13 4.16
CA GLY A 37 -7.19 -24.25 3.61
C GLY A 37 -7.63 -23.13 4.55
N ALA A 38 -6.79 -22.74 5.52
CA ALA A 38 -7.07 -21.66 6.47
C ALA A 38 -6.73 -20.27 5.93
N ILE A 39 -5.86 -20.21 4.93
CA ILE A 39 -5.43 -19.00 4.19
C ILE A 39 -5.19 -19.34 2.72
N VAL A 40 -5.25 -18.32 1.85
CA VAL A 40 -4.86 -18.49 0.44
C VAL A 40 -3.34 -18.40 0.26
N PRO A 41 -2.77 -19.04 -0.78
CA PRO A 41 -1.36 -18.91 -1.13
C PRO A 41 -1.02 -17.46 -1.50
N LEU A 42 0.28 -17.14 -1.43
CA LEU A 42 0.82 -15.83 -1.79
C LEU A 42 1.64 -15.93 -3.06
N ILE A 43 1.42 -14.99 -3.95
CA ILE A 43 2.25 -14.74 -5.14
C ILE A 43 3.04 -13.46 -4.88
N TYR A 44 4.31 -13.46 -5.27
CA TYR A 44 5.18 -12.29 -5.19
C TYR A 44 5.60 -11.87 -6.61
N GLU A 45 5.41 -10.59 -6.90
CA GLU A 45 5.81 -9.95 -8.14
C GLU A 45 6.77 -8.80 -7.82
N GLY A 46 8.04 -8.96 -8.17
CA GLY A 46 9.03 -7.90 -8.08
C GLY A 46 8.97 -7.01 -9.32
N ARG A 47 8.85 -5.68 -9.13
CA ARG A 47 8.90 -4.69 -10.20
C ARG A 47 10.08 -3.76 -10.00
N PHE A 48 10.81 -3.53 -11.07
CA PHE A 48 11.96 -2.63 -11.03
C PHE A 48 11.60 -1.26 -11.62
N VAL A 49 11.72 -0.22 -10.80
CA VAL A 49 11.57 1.17 -11.24
C VAL A 49 12.93 1.85 -11.23
N GLU A 50 13.46 2.20 -12.41
CA GLU A 50 14.71 2.95 -12.52
C GLU A 50 14.57 4.31 -11.82
N GLN A 51 15.43 4.55 -10.83
CA GLN A 51 15.35 5.75 -9.98
C GLN A 51 15.91 7.02 -10.65
N ASN A 52 16.81 6.87 -11.62
CA ASN A 52 17.45 7.99 -12.34
C ASN A 52 16.90 8.09 -13.76
N VAL A 53 15.78 8.78 -13.94
CA VAL A 53 15.24 8.97 -15.28
C VAL A 53 15.00 10.44 -15.57
N ASP A 54 15.73 10.93 -16.57
CA ASP A 54 15.48 12.17 -17.29
C ASP A 54 14.03 12.22 -17.80
N GLU A 55 13.41 13.39 -17.86
CA GLU A 55 12.03 13.57 -18.38
C GLU A 55 11.85 12.94 -19.78
N ALA A 56 12.88 12.94 -20.60
CA ALA A 56 12.87 12.31 -21.94
C ALA A 56 12.70 10.77 -21.87
N ASN A 57 13.26 10.15 -20.85
CA ASN A 57 13.14 8.71 -20.62
C ASN A 57 11.77 8.30 -20.04
N ILE A 58 11.11 9.20 -19.30
CA ILE A 58 9.75 8.99 -18.79
C ILE A 58 8.76 8.86 -19.97
N ASP A 59 8.88 9.72 -20.98
CA ASP A 59 8.03 9.65 -22.17
C ASP A 59 8.26 8.38 -23.00
N LEU A 60 9.51 7.92 -23.05
CA LEU A 60 9.85 6.66 -23.74
C LEU A 60 9.28 5.46 -23.00
N TRP A 61 9.38 5.45 -21.69
CA TRP A 61 8.82 4.41 -20.83
C TRP A 61 7.28 4.38 -20.94
N PHE A 62 6.62 5.54 -20.87
CA PHE A 62 5.17 5.65 -21.07
C PHE A 62 4.74 5.04 -22.41
N LYS A 63 5.43 5.39 -23.51
CA LYS A 63 5.15 4.81 -24.83
C LYS A 63 5.38 3.30 -24.89
N GLN A 64 6.32 2.78 -24.13
CA GLN A 64 6.59 1.33 -24.09
C GLN A 64 5.54 0.57 -23.29
N THR A 65 5.18 1.10 -22.13
CA THR A 65 4.21 0.49 -21.19
C THR A 65 2.79 0.51 -21.78
N THR A 66 2.42 1.57 -22.48
CA THR A 66 1.08 1.73 -23.10
C THR A 66 0.93 1.09 -24.47
N LYS A 67 1.89 0.30 -24.95
CA LYS A 67 1.82 -0.37 -26.27
C LYS A 67 0.64 -1.32 -26.43
N ARG A 68 0.13 -1.87 -25.33
CA ARG A 68 -0.99 -2.82 -25.32
C ARG A 68 -2.37 -2.15 -25.33
N LEU A 69 -2.43 -0.83 -25.12
CA LEU A 69 -3.65 -0.07 -25.08
C LEU A 69 -4.11 0.31 -26.49
N THR A 70 -5.42 0.46 -26.65
CA THR A 70 -5.99 1.03 -27.88
C THR A 70 -5.57 2.49 -28.04
N GLU A 71 -5.66 3.03 -29.26
CA GLU A 71 -5.24 4.42 -29.54
C GLU A 71 -6.05 5.42 -28.68
N ALA A 72 -7.36 5.21 -28.53
CA ALA A 72 -8.21 6.04 -27.69
C ALA A 72 -7.85 5.99 -26.20
N GLN A 73 -7.52 4.81 -25.68
CA GLN A 73 -7.06 4.63 -24.29
C GLN A 73 -5.70 5.29 -24.08
N ARG A 74 -4.80 5.19 -25.06
CA ARG A 74 -3.49 5.82 -25.02
C ARG A 74 -3.57 7.35 -25.04
N ASP A 75 -4.46 7.91 -25.85
CA ASP A 75 -4.69 9.35 -25.95
C ASP A 75 -5.31 9.92 -24.67
N ASP A 76 -6.23 9.20 -24.04
CA ASP A 76 -6.82 9.59 -22.77
C ASP A 76 -5.77 9.55 -21.65
N LEU A 77 -4.98 8.47 -21.59
CA LEU A 77 -3.89 8.32 -20.62
C LEU A 77 -2.78 9.34 -20.86
N SER A 78 -2.47 9.68 -22.12
CA SER A 78 -1.50 10.72 -22.49
C SER A 78 -1.95 12.11 -22.04
N ARG A 79 -3.25 12.43 -22.15
CA ARG A 79 -3.82 13.68 -21.63
C ARG A 79 -3.71 13.77 -20.12
N LYS A 80 -4.03 12.69 -19.40
CA LYS A 80 -3.87 12.58 -17.94
C LYS A 80 -2.39 12.72 -17.55
N TRP A 81 -1.49 12.05 -18.27
CA TRP A 81 -0.05 12.13 -18.06
C TRP A 81 0.52 13.53 -18.28
N SER A 82 0.08 14.25 -19.30
CA SER A 82 0.55 15.60 -19.55
C SER A 82 0.14 16.60 -18.46
N SER A 83 -0.99 16.38 -17.79
CA SER A 83 -1.39 17.19 -16.64
C SER A 83 -0.50 16.94 -15.41
N ILE A 84 0.01 15.71 -15.26
CA ILE A 84 0.94 15.31 -14.19
C ILE A 84 2.34 15.94 -14.39
N ARG A 85 2.77 16.21 -15.61
CA ARG A 85 4.05 16.85 -15.92
C ARG A 85 4.31 18.19 -15.22
N ARG A 86 3.28 18.83 -14.68
CA ARG A 86 3.42 20.11 -13.96
C ARG A 86 3.89 19.95 -12.50
N LEU A 87 3.99 18.73 -12.00
CA LEU A 87 4.52 18.45 -10.67
C LEU A 87 6.06 18.39 -10.73
N THR A 88 6.74 18.68 -9.64
CA THR A 88 8.21 18.83 -9.57
C THR A 88 8.98 17.51 -9.70
N SER A 89 10.28 17.56 -10.00
CA SER A 89 11.13 16.40 -10.26
C SER A 89 11.20 15.35 -9.13
N THR A 90 11.02 15.75 -7.88
CA THR A 90 10.95 14.85 -6.71
C THR A 90 9.75 13.89 -6.78
N ASP A 91 8.73 14.27 -7.52
CA ASP A 91 7.51 13.49 -7.68
C ASP A 91 7.57 12.49 -8.86
N ALA A 92 8.62 12.54 -9.68
CA ALA A 92 8.70 11.71 -10.89
C ALA A 92 8.67 10.19 -10.59
N ARG A 93 9.31 9.75 -9.50
CA ARG A 93 9.28 8.36 -9.06
C ARG A 93 7.87 7.94 -8.64
N ILE A 94 7.21 8.72 -7.79
CA ILE A 94 5.86 8.43 -7.30
C ILE A 94 4.87 8.37 -8.45
N LYS A 95 4.96 9.28 -9.43
CA LYS A 95 4.08 9.29 -10.61
C LYS A 95 4.22 8.04 -11.47
N ARG A 96 5.46 7.58 -11.67
CA ARG A 96 5.72 6.36 -12.44
C ARG A 96 5.13 5.13 -11.76
N ILE A 97 5.37 5.01 -10.45
CA ILE A 97 4.82 3.91 -9.66
C ILE A 97 3.29 4.01 -9.62
N ALA A 98 2.74 5.21 -9.42
CA ALA A 98 1.29 5.42 -9.43
C ALA A 98 0.65 5.00 -10.77
N LEU A 99 1.29 5.33 -11.90
CA LEU A 99 0.80 4.92 -13.21
C LEU A 99 0.85 3.40 -13.39
N ASP A 100 1.97 2.78 -13.03
CA ASP A 100 2.15 1.33 -13.10
C ASP A 100 1.11 0.59 -12.23
N ILE A 101 0.88 1.08 -11.01
CA ILE A 101 -0.16 0.54 -10.11
C ILE A 101 -1.55 0.73 -10.74
N ASN A 102 -1.84 1.91 -11.30
CA ASN A 102 -3.14 2.21 -11.90
C ASN A 102 -3.46 1.25 -13.05
N GLU A 103 -2.52 1.09 -13.98
CA GLU A 103 -2.66 0.16 -15.11
C GLU A 103 -2.79 -1.29 -14.63
N HIS A 104 -1.90 -1.73 -13.74
CA HIS A 104 -1.92 -3.09 -13.21
C HIS A 104 -3.24 -3.41 -12.49
N PHE A 105 -3.77 -2.47 -11.70
CA PHE A 105 -5.01 -2.70 -10.98
C PHE A 105 -6.22 -2.69 -11.92
N ILE A 106 -6.26 -1.79 -12.91
CA ILE A 106 -7.34 -1.74 -13.90
C ILE A 106 -7.37 -3.02 -14.72
N ASP A 107 -6.23 -3.46 -15.23
CA ASP A 107 -6.16 -4.62 -16.12
C ASP A 107 -6.46 -5.95 -15.40
N GLY A 108 -6.10 -6.03 -14.11
CA GLY A 108 -6.18 -7.30 -13.38
C GLY A 108 -7.30 -7.40 -12.36
N TYR A 109 -7.75 -6.30 -11.75
CA TYR A 109 -8.52 -6.37 -10.50
C TYR A 109 -9.75 -5.47 -10.43
N LYS A 110 -9.86 -4.39 -11.20
CA LYS A 110 -10.91 -3.37 -11.06
C LYS A 110 -12.32 -3.97 -11.05
N ASP A 111 -12.61 -4.87 -11.96
CA ASP A 111 -13.96 -5.44 -12.14
C ASP A 111 -14.14 -6.80 -11.49
N THR A 112 -13.15 -7.27 -10.74
CA THR A 112 -13.19 -8.57 -10.03
C THR A 112 -13.91 -8.52 -8.69
N GLY A 113 -14.16 -7.34 -8.15
CA GLY A 113 -14.65 -7.12 -6.79
C GLY A 113 -13.53 -7.09 -5.73
N PHE A 114 -12.31 -7.48 -6.07
CA PHE A 114 -11.17 -7.43 -5.15
C PHE A 114 -10.56 -6.04 -5.08
N LYS A 115 -9.89 -5.77 -3.97
CA LYS A 115 -9.32 -4.46 -3.64
C LYS A 115 -7.83 -4.57 -3.33
N ALA A 116 -7.16 -3.40 -3.31
CA ALA A 116 -5.74 -3.34 -3.03
C ALA A 116 -5.41 -2.40 -1.86
N MET A 117 -4.25 -2.64 -1.25
CA MET A 117 -3.60 -1.69 -0.35
C MET A 117 -2.28 -1.24 -0.97
N LEU A 118 -1.91 0.03 -0.74
CA LEU A 118 -0.61 0.58 -1.08
C LEU A 118 0.09 1.04 0.20
N ALA A 119 1.24 0.43 0.51
CA ALA A 119 2.08 0.79 1.65
C ALA A 119 3.18 1.77 1.22
N THR A 120 3.24 2.95 1.86
CA THR A 120 4.23 4.00 1.57
C THR A 120 5.14 4.26 2.75
N ASN A 121 6.35 4.81 2.51
CA ASN A 121 7.28 5.16 3.58
C ASN A 121 6.78 6.34 4.41
N TYR A 122 6.32 7.41 3.75
CA TYR A 122 6.01 8.69 4.38
C TYR A 122 4.54 9.08 4.15
N LYS A 123 3.96 9.80 5.11
CA LYS A 123 2.60 10.34 5.00
C LYS A 123 2.43 11.25 3.79
N ARG A 124 3.44 12.06 3.48
CA ARG A 124 3.45 12.93 2.29
C ARG A 124 3.37 12.14 1.00
N ASP A 125 4.05 10.99 0.92
CA ASP A 125 4.04 10.15 -0.28
C ASP A 125 2.67 9.51 -0.46
N ALA A 126 2.01 9.09 0.62
CA ALA A 126 0.64 8.59 0.56
C ALA A 126 -0.33 9.64 -0.05
N ILE A 127 -0.18 10.91 0.33
CA ILE A 127 -1.00 12.00 -0.23
C ILE A 127 -0.67 12.26 -1.69
N ARG A 128 0.62 12.21 -2.08
CA ARG A 128 1.05 12.36 -3.47
C ARG A 128 0.51 11.24 -4.36
N TYR A 129 0.49 10.00 -3.88
CA TYR A 129 -0.14 8.89 -4.58
C TYR A 129 -1.63 9.15 -4.78
N LEU A 130 -2.33 9.61 -3.74
CA LEU A 130 -3.75 9.97 -3.85
C LEU A 130 -3.96 11.05 -4.91
N GLU A 131 -3.16 12.13 -4.89
CA GLU A 131 -3.21 13.20 -5.90
C GLU A 131 -3.01 12.67 -7.32
N CYS A 132 -2.11 11.70 -7.51
CA CYS A 132 -1.90 11.05 -8.80
C CYS A 132 -3.12 10.24 -9.24
N PHE A 133 -3.67 9.39 -8.39
CA PHE A 133 -4.85 8.58 -8.71
C PHE A 133 -6.10 9.43 -8.94
N GLU A 134 -6.29 10.52 -8.17
CA GLU A 134 -7.38 11.49 -8.42
C GLU A 134 -7.25 12.17 -9.79
N GLN A 135 -6.02 12.43 -10.25
CA GLN A 135 -5.77 13.00 -11.58
C GLN A 135 -6.00 12.00 -12.72
N PHE A 136 -5.71 10.72 -12.52
CA PHE A 136 -6.05 9.66 -13.46
C PHE A 136 -7.58 9.51 -13.58
N GLY A 137 -8.29 9.57 -12.45
CA GLY A 137 -9.74 9.52 -12.40
C GLY A 137 -10.35 8.15 -12.66
N ASP A 138 -9.55 7.09 -12.70
CA ASP A 138 -10.00 5.74 -13.01
C ASP A 138 -10.34 4.92 -11.78
N LEU A 139 -9.73 5.22 -10.64
CA LEU A 139 -9.83 4.46 -9.40
C LEU A 139 -10.32 5.32 -8.25
N ASN A 140 -11.13 4.74 -7.38
CA ASN A 140 -11.53 5.37 -6.13
C ASN A 140 -10.50 5.02 -5.05
N CYS A 141 -9.64 5.97 -4.70
CA CYS A 141 -8.57 5.78 -3.73
C CYS A 141 -8.81 6.60 -2.48
N ALA A 142 -8.32 6.09 -1.34
CA ALA A 142 -8.35 6.81 -0.07
C ALA A 142 -7.03 6.62 0.68
N VAL A 143 -6.68 7.60 1.52
CA VAL A 143 -5.48 7.56 2.37
C VAL A 143 -5.91 7.38 3.82
N VAL A 144 -5.18 6.56 4.58
CA VAL A 144 -5.29 6.51 6.05
C VAL A 144 -3.92 6.73 6.66
N ILE A 145 -3.79 7.86 7.37
CA ILE A 145 -2.57 8.25 8.08
C ILE A 145 -2.86 8.50 9.58
N SER A 146 -1.82 8.43 10.40
CA SER A 146 -1.86 8.90 11.78
C SER A 146 -1.80 10.43 11.84
N PRO A 147 -2.22 11.07 12.96
CA PRO A 147 -2.03 12.50 13.15
C PRO A 147 -0.61 12.95 12.78
N PRO A 148 -0.44 14.13 12.15
CA PRO A 148 0.89 14.68 11.95
C PRO A 148 1.52 14.99 13.31
N ASP A 149 2.77 14.59 13.53
CA ASP A 149 3.47 14.92 14.77
C ASP A 149 4.09 16.31 14.65
N LEU A 150 3.51 17.26 15.36
CA LEU A 150 3.98 18.65 15.39
C LEU A 150 5.17 18.86 16.33
N ARG A 151 5.64 17.80 17.03
CA ARG A 151 6.69 17.86 18.04
C ARG A 151 8.04 17.31 17.57
N GLU A 152 8.07 16.65 16.43
CA GLU A 152 9.31 16.08 15.92
C GLU A 152 10.24 17.19 15.45
N SER A 153 11.35 17.26 16.18
CA SER A 153 12.48 18.17 16.01
C SER A 153 13.23 17.89 14.71
N VAL A 154 13.77 18.91 14.17
CA VAL A 154 14.81 19.23 13.21
C VAL A 154 15.65 18.09 12.59
N ASP A 155 15.68 16.89 13.13
CA ASP A 155 16.46 15.75 12.62
C ASP A 155 15.66 14.78 11.70
N ASP A 156 14.31 14.83 11.76
CA ASP A 156 13.41 14.17 10.79
C ASP A 156 12.65 15.24 9.98
N ILE A 157 13.38 15.97 9.18
CA ILE A 157 12.90 17.10 8.36
C ILE A 157 11.80 16.65 7.36
N ASP A 158 11.60 15.35 7.17
CA ASP A 158 10.75 14.79 6.12
C ASP A 158 9.32 14.40 6.55
N GLU A 159 9.00 14.22 7.83
CA GLU A 159 7.67 13.74 8.25
C GLU A 159 6.78 14.77 8.95
N GLY A 160 7.36 15.77 9.62
CA GLY A 160 6.62 16.61 10.58
C GLY A 160 5.93 17.84 10.01
N ALA A 161 6.45 18.42 8.96
CA ALA A 161 6.13 19.78 8.56
C ALA A 161 5.66 19.94 7.10
N ASP A 162 5.16 18.88 6.46
CA ASP A 162 4.58 19.03 5.12
C ASP A 162 3.18 19.64 5.24
N ASP A 163 3.03 20.88 4.78
CA ASP A 163 1.78 21.62 4.77
C ASP A 163 0.61 20.84 4.14
N LYS A 164 0.92 19.97 3.16
CA LYS A 164 -0.07 19.09 2.52
C LYS A 164 -0.59 18.01 3.48
N VAL A 165 0.27 17.43 4.32
CA VAL A 165 -0.13 16.42 5.31
C VAL A 165 -1.05 17.06 6.35
N ILE A 166 -0.69 18.26 6.83
CA ILE A 166 -1.50 19.00 7.78
C ILE A 166 -2.85 19.41 7.16
N ALA A 167 -2.83 19.91 5.93
CA ALA A 167 -4.05 20.30 5.23
C ALA A 167 -4.98 19.10 4.99
N TYR A 168 -4.43 17.96 4.55
CA TYR A 168 -5.19 16.72 4.37
C TYR A 168 -5.77 16.24 5.70
N TRP A 169 -4.97 16.20 6.77
CA TRP A 169 -5.42 15.80 8.10
C TRP A 169 -6.58 16.68 8.59
N ASN A 170 -6.44 17.99 8.50
CA ASN A 170 -7.48 18.94 8.90
C ASN A 170 -8.76 18.75 8.07
N LYS A 171 -8.63 18.51 6.76
CA LYS A 171 -9.78 18.18 5.90
C LYS A 171 -10.51 16.92 6.38
N MET A 172 -9.78 15.88 6.78
CA MET A 172 -10.37 14.64 7.30
C MET A 172 -11.02 14.84 8.67
N MET A 173 -10.38 15.57 9.59
CA MET A 173 -10.94 15.88 10.90
C MET A 173 -12.22 16.73 10.79
N ASN A 174 -12.24 17.71 9.89
CA ASN A 174 -13.44 18.50 9.62
C ASN A 174 -14.59 17.67 9.04
N ARG A 175 -14.27 16.63 8.25
CA ARG A 175 -15.28 15.76 7.62
C ARG A 175 -15.84 14.70 8.55
N TYR A 176 -14.99 14.08 9.38
CA TYR A 176 -15.33 12.91 10.18
C TYR A 176 -15.39 13.17 11.68
N GLY A 177 -14.93 14.34 12.14
CA GLY A 177 -14.95 14.76 13.54
C GLY A 177 -13.69 14.41 14.32
N ASP A 178 -13.28 13.15 14.29
CA ASP A 178 -12.07 12.67 14.99
C ASP A 178 -11.32 11.57 14.22
N ALA A 179 -10.17 11.19 14.76
CA ALA A 179 -9.26 10.22 14.11
C ALA A 179 -9.84 8.82 14.03
N ASP A 180 -10.59 8.41 15.02
CA ASP A 180 -11.15 7.05 15.08
C ASP A 180 -12.34 6.94 14.11
N ALA A 181 -13.23 7.95 14.09
CA ALA A 181 -14.33 8.01 13.14
C ALA A 181 -13.85 8.06 11.69
N TYR A 182 -12.77 8.81 11.41
CA TYR A 182 -12.14 8.82 10.10
C TYR A 182 -11.59 7.45 9.70
N GLU A 183 -10.81 6.80 10.58
CA GLU A 183 -10.23 5.49 10.32
C GLU A 183 -11.32 4.44 10.10
N ASP A 184 -12.35 4.42 10.94
CA ASP A 184 -13.46 3.47 10.84
C ASP A 184 -14.30 3.70 9.57
N ALA A 185 -14.51 4.96 9.17
CA ALA A 185 -15.18 5.26 7.91
C ALA A 185 -14.40 4.71 6.71
N MET A 186 -13.08 4.87 6.67
CA MET A 186 -12.24 4.35 5.59
C MET A 186 -12.22 2.82 5.58
N LYS A 187 -12.12 2.17 6.74
CA LYS A 187 -12.19 0.72 6.86
C LYS A 187 -13.52 0.17 6.34
N ASN A 188 -14.62 0.79 6.74
CA ASN A 188 -15.96 0.36 6.34
C ASN A 188 -16.17 0.51 4.83
N GLN A 189 -15.78 1.65 4.24
CA GLN A 189 -15.86 1.87 2.79
C GLN A 189 -14.96 0.90 2.01
N PHE A 190 -13.77 0.60 2.52
CA PHE A 190 -12.87 -0.38 1.90
C PHE A 190 -13.46 -1.79 1.94
N CYS A 191 -13.98 -2.23 3.09
CA CYS A 191 -14.62 -3.53 3.23
C CYS A 191 -15.93 -3.64 2.43
N ALA A 192 -16.65 -2.53 2.23
CA ALA A 192 -17.83 -2.47 1.37
C ALA A 192 -17.50 -2.52 -0.13
N GLY A 193 -16.21 -2.32 -0.49
CA GLY A 193 -15.76 -2.31 -1.88
C GLY A 193 -15.88 -0.94 -2.56
N ASP A 194 -16.17 0.13 -1.82
CA ASP A 194 -16.28 1.48 -2.37
C ASP A 194 -14.90 2.10 -2.68
N ILE A 195 -13.84 1.64 -2.02
CA ILE A 195 -12.46 2.08 -2.24
C ILE A 195 -11.70 0.97 -2.98
N ASP A 196 -11.11 1.31 -4.12
CA ASP A 196 -10.31 0.39 -4.94
C ASP A 196 -8.91 0.19 -4.36
N ILE A 197 -8.24 1.27 -3.96
CA ILE A 197 -6.91 1.23 -3.35
C ILE A 197 -6.90 2.04 -2.06
N LEU A 198 -6.60 1.36 -0.95
CA LEU A 198 -6.39 2.00 0.35
C LEU A 198 -4.89 2.28 0.56
N ILE A 199 -4.52 3.56 0.59
CA ILE A 199 -3.14 4.00 0.72
C ILE A 199 -2.83 4.22 2.20
N VAL A 200 -1.77 3.58 2.68
CA VAL A 200 -1.40 3.60 4.11
C VAL A 200 0.10 3.81 4.29
N CYS A 201 0.49 4.46 5.38
CA CYS A 201 1.90 4.58 5.76
C CYS A 201 2.30 3.48 6.76
N SER A 202 1.74 3.50 7.96
CA SER A 202 2.00 2.51 9.02
C SER A 202 0.72 1.93 9.60
N LYS A 203 -0.34 2.73 9.68
CA LYS A 203 -1.66 2.30 10.14
C LYS A 203 -2.24 1.25 9.19
N LEU A 204 -3.04 0.34 9.73
CA LEU A 204 -3.75 -0.73 9.02
C LEU A 204 -2.87 -1.81 8.37
N LEU A 205 -1.55 -1.64 8.29
CA LEU A 205 -0.64 -2.75 7.95
C LEU A 205 -0.66 -3.84 9.03
N THR A 206 -1.05 -3.47 10.26
CA THR A 206 -1.23 -4.40 11.37
C THR A 206 -2.64 -4.26 11.96
N GLY A 207 -3.23 -5.38 12.39
CA GLY A 207 -4.51 -5.37 13.11
C GLY A 207 -5.77 -5.14 12.27
N PHE A 208 -5.66 -4.76 11.00
CA PHE A 208 -6.81 -4.57 10.12
C PHE A 208 -7.17 -5.86 9.39
N ASP A 209 -8.42 -6.30 9.49
CA ASP A 209 -8.95 -7.47 8.81
C ASP A 209 -9.78 -7.04 7.60
N ALA A 210 -9.26 -7.30 6.40
CA ALA A 210 -9.90 -6.97 5.14
C ALA A 210 -9.75 -8.13 4.14
N PRO A 211 -10.57 -9.17 4.23
CA PRO A 211 -10.49 -10.34 3.34
C PRO A 211 -10.59 -9.98 1.85
N ILE A 212 -11.32 -8.92 1.49
CA ILE A 212 -11.47 -8.40 0.14
C ILE A 212 -10.14 -7.88 -0.47
N CYS A 213 -9.15 -7.58 0.38
CA CYS A 213 -7.83 -7.12 -0.05
C CYS A 213 -7.04 -8.28 -0.69
N GLN A 214 -6.88 -8.26 -2.00
CA GLN A 214 -6.12 -9.27 -2.75
C GLN A 214 -4.71 -8.82 -3.09
N VAL A 215 -4.51 -7.53 -3.36
CA VAL A 215 -3.21 -7.00 -3.79
C VAL A 215 -2.63 -6.07 -2.73
N LEU A 216 -1.35 -6.25 -2.43
CA LEU A 216 -0.55 -5.33 -1.63
C LEU A 216 0.60 -4.79 -2.48
N TYR A 217 0.52 -3.51 -2.82
CA TYR A 217 1.63 -2.76 -3.41
C TYR A 217 2.52 -2.24 -2.30
N ILE A 218 3.84 -2.41 -2.44
CA ILE A 218 4.83 -2.03 -1.44
C ILE A 218 5.77 -0.99 -2.05
N ASP A 219 5.60 0.28 -1.68
CA ASP A 219 6.57 1.34 -1.90
C ASP A 219 7.16 1.78 -0.55
N LYS A 220 7.70 0.79 0.17
CA LYS A 220 8.21 0.97 1.52
C LYS A 220 9.26 -0.06 1.86
N GLU A 221 10.35 0.37 2.50
CA GLU A 221 11.29 -0.57 3.09
C GLU A 221 10.64 -1.30 4.28
N LEU A 222 10.17 -2.52 4.04
CA LEU A 222 9.61 -3.38 5.07
C LEU A 222 10.65 -4.39 5.56
N LYS A 223 10.96 -4.35 6.86
CA LYS A 223 11.90 -5.28 7.50
C LYS A 223 11.15 -6.45 8.11
N GLU A 224 11.57 -7.67 7.78
CA GLU A 224 11.19 -8.96 8.40
C GLU A 224 9.78 -9.01 9.01
N HIS A 225 9.65 -8.52 10.24
CA HIS A 225 8.41 -8.54 11.02
C HIS A 225 7.29 -7.69 10.40
N GLY A 226 7.63 -6.48 9.93
CA GLY A 226 6.68 -5.59 9.28
C GLY A 226 6.18 -6.14 7.94
N LEU A 227 7.07 -6.78 7.17
CA LEU A 227 6.72 -7.43 5.91
C LEU A 227 5.72 -8.58 6.13
N LEU A 228 6.01 -9.48 7.07
CA LEU A 228 5.10 -10.59 7.38
C LEU A 228 3.71 -10.12 7.83
N GLN A 229 3.64 -9.04 8.61
CA GLN A 229 2.37 -8.46 9.06
C GLN A 229 1.58 -7.82 7.92
N ALA A 230 2.27 -7.13 7.00
CA ALA A 230 1.64 -6.53 5.82
C ALA A 230 1.13 -7.60 4.85
N ILE A 231 1.95 -8.63 4.58
CA ILE A 231 1.59 -9.78 3.73
C ILE A 231 0.34 -10.49 4.27
N ALA A 232 0.23 -10.65 5.60
CA ALA A 232 -0.93 -11.28 6.22
C ALA A 232 -2.27 -10.53 5.99
N ARG A 233 -2.26 -9.39 5.30
CA ARG A 233 -3.49 -8.69 4.88
C ARG A 233 -4.08 -9.30 3.62
N THR A 234 -3.26 -9.84 2.72
CA THR A 234 -3.70 -10.35 1.42
C THR A 234 -3.98 -11.84 1.39
N ASN A 235 -3.52 -12.62 2.35
CA ASN A 235 -3.70 -14.08 2.37
C ASN A 235 -4.97 -14.57 3.08
N ARG A 236 -5.90 -13.69 3.40
CA ARG A 236 -7.20 -14.04 4.01
C ARG A 236 -8.11 -14.73 3.03
N LEU A 237 -8.87 -15.72 3.52
CA LEU A 237 -9.92 -16.36 2.74
C LEU A 237 -11.03 -15.36 2.41
N TYR A 238 -11.47 -15.39 1.18
CA TYR A 238 -12.63 -14.66 0.69
C TYR A 238 -13.25 -15.43 -0.48
N GLU A 239 -14.54 -15.30 -0.70
CA GLU A 239 -15.23 -15.99 -1.79
C GLU A 239 -14.65 -15.59 -3.15
N GLY A 240 -14.25 -16.58 -3.96
CA GLY A 240 -13.62 -16.37 -5.27
C GLY A 240 -12.17 -15.92 -5.23
N LYS A 241 -11.51 -15.90 -4.06
CA LYS A 241 -10.12 -15.50 -3.91
C LYS A 241 -9.20 -16.73 -3.85
N ASP A 242 -8.42 -16.92 -4.90
CA ASP A 242 -7.49 -18.06 -5.02
C ASP A 242 -6.11 -17.78 -4.44
N TYR A 243 -5.69 -16.51 -4.39
CA TYR A 243 -4.37 -16.09 -3.91
C TYR A 243 -4.36 -14.65 -3.40
N GLY A 244 -3.32 -14.31 -2.63
CA GLY A 244 -2.93 -12.92 -2.35
C GLY A 244 -1.72 -12.54 -3.19
N LEU A 245 -1.69 -11.33 -3.75
CA LEU A 245 -0.57 -10.82 -4.55
C LEU A 245 0.19 -9.73 -3.78
N ILE A 246 1.51 -9.87 -3.79
CA ILE A 246 2.45 -8.85 -3.29
C ILE A 246 3.20 -8.30 -4.49
N VAL A 247 3.16 -6.98 -4.67
CA VAL A 247 3.88 -6.26 -5.72
C VAL A 247 4.85 -5.28 -5.06
N ASP A 248 6.17 -5.43 -5.33
CA ASP A 248 7.27 -4.68 -4.70
C ASP A 248 8.24 -4.13 -5.77
#